data_8bfc4fc6795626fc0fca3603d194a801
#
_entry.id   8bfc4fc6795626fc0fca3603d194a801
#
_cell.length_a   1.000
_cell.length_b   1.000
_cell.length_c   1.000
_cell.angle_alpha   90.00
_cell.angle_beta   90.00
_cell.angle_gamma   90.00
#
_symmetry.space_group_name_H-M   'P 1'
#
loop_
_entity.id
_entity.type
_entity.pdbx_description
1 polymer ?
#
loop_
_entity_poly.entity_id
_entity_poly.type
_entity_poly.pdbx_seq_one_letter_code
_entity_poly.pdbx_strand_id
1 'polypeptide(L)'
;MEMRDPNDWLIDLIPSPQASDPANFNEGKLLIPQNVMFFGTANNDDSTFTISDKVYDRAISLFFDDKGRPFECAPQEAMNVPYSQIRRLYDDAINQFPISKDMSDKFEQLDNFVIKKFKLAFGNRILKQLDTFIPVYVACGGKEVDGYDFIFTNKVLKKFESLNIAFLKDELKELDAQLDKMYGKGNFKMAHSYIDNLIKNN
;
A
#
# COMPACT_ATOMS: atom_id res chain seq x y z
N MET A 1 -13.34 4.50 -1.50
CA MET A 1 -13.48 4.17 -2.91
C MET A 1 -13.14 2.69 -3.20
N GLU A 2 -12.01 2.17 -2.82
CA GLU A 2 -11.53 0.79 -3.13
C GLU A 2 -12.49 -0.37 -2.83
N MET A 3 -13.45 -0.21 -1.94
CA MET A 3 -14.36 -1.29 -1.49
C MET A 3 -15.82 -1.04 -1.90
N ARG A 4 -16.10 0.04 -2.62
CA ARG A 4 -17.44 0.38 -3.09
C ARG A 4 -17.56 0.08 -4.58
N ASP A 5 -18.79 -0.16 -5.03
CA ASP A 5 -19.08 -0.18 -6.46
C ASP A 5 -18.58 1.14 -7.08
N PRO A 6 -17.87 1.10 -8.23
CA PRO A 6 -17.45 2.33 -8.91
C PRO A 6 -18.58 3.30 -9.22
N ASN A 7 -19.81 2.81 -9.38
CA ASN A 7 -20.99 3.65 -9.56
C ASN A 7 -21.37 4.48 -8.31
N ASP A 8 -20.84 4.11 -7.14
CA ASP A 8 -21.04 4.81 -5.87
C ASP A 8 -19.90 5.79 -5.55
N TRP A 9 -18.96 5.99 -6.46
CA TRP A 9 -17.84 6.92 -6.26
C TRP A 9 -18.28 8.37 -6.47
N LEU A 10 -19.22 8.82 -5.69
CA LEU A 10 -19.82 10.15 -5.77
C LEU A 10 -19.16 11.09 -4.76
N ILE A 11 -18.81 12.30 -5.22
CA ILE A 11 -18.36 13.40 -4.37
C ILE A 11 -19.41 14.50 -4.39
N ASP A 12 -19.85 14.94 -3.21
CA ASP A 12 -20.72 16.11 -3.06
C ASP A 12 -19.85 17.37 -3.23
N LEU A 13 -20.09 18.14 -4.27
CA LEU A 13 -19.32 19.35 -4.58
C LEU A 13 -20.18 20.62 -4.55
N ILE A 14 -21.44 20.54 -4.92
CA ILE A 14 -22.34 21.68 -5.00
C ILE A 14 -23.46 21.50 -3.97
N PRO A 15 -23.44 22.28 -2.88
CA PRO A 15 -24.45 22.15 -1.80
C PRO A 15 -25.88 22.54 -2.25
N SER A 16 -25.97 23.42 -3.24
CA SER A 16 -27.28 23.92 -3.75
C SER A 16 -27.28 23.83 -5.28
N PRO A 17 -27.66 22.69 -5.83
CA PRO A 17 -27.66 22.46 -7.28
C PRO A 17 -28.57 23.43 -8.02
N GLN A 18 -28.12 23.88 -9.19
CA GLN A 18 -28.84 24.76 -10.10
C GLN A 18 -28.92 24.18 -11.51
N ALA A 19 -29.95 24.59 -12.28
CA ALA A 19 -30.11 24.13 -13.67
C ALA A 19 -28.94 24.56 -14.60
N SER A 20 -28.17 25.56 -14.19
CA SER A 20 -26.99 26.06 -14.91
C SER A 20 -25.70 25.29 -14.62
N ASP A 21 -25.74 24.33 -13.68
CA ASP A 21 -24.55 23.53 -13.36
C ASP A 21 -24.10 22.66 -14.52
N PRO A 22 -22.80 22.35 -14.62
CA PRO A 22 -22.29 21.49 -15.68
C PRO A 22 -23.02 20.14 -15.74
N ALA A 23 -23.25 19.62 -16.93
CA ALA A 23 -24.01 18.39 -17.18
C ALA A 23 -23.42 17.13 -16.49
N ASN A 24 -22.14 17.19 -16.09
CA ASN A 24 -21.47 16.09 -15.37
C ASN A 24 -21.87 16.01 -13.89
N PHE A 25 -22.56 17.03 -13.36
CA PHE A 25 -23.08 17.01 -12.00
C PHE A 25 -24.51 16.50 -11.99
N ASN A 26 -24.75 15.51 -11.17
CA ASN A 26 -26.09 15.03 -10.89
C ASN A 26 -26.46 15.43 -9.46
N GLU A 27 -27.42 16.34 -9.31
CA GLU A 27 -27.84 16.87 -8.00
C GLU A 27 -26.66 17.36 -7.13
N GLY A 28 -25.72 18.08 -7.73
CA GLY A 28 -24.54 18.60 -7.05
C GLY A 28 -23.42 17.59 -6.80
N LYS A 29 -23.60 16.34 -7.25
CA LYS A 29 -22.62 15.26 -7.07
C LYS A 29 -21.87 14.99 -8.36
N LEU A 30 -20.57 14.73 -8.21
CA LEU A 30 -19.72 14.31 -9.32
C LEU A 30 -19.33 12.83 -9.14
N LEU A 31 -19.61 12.03 -10.15
CA LEU A 31 -19.10 10.66 -10.23
C LEU A 31 -17.62 10.67 -10.62
N ILE A 32 -16.77 10.09 -9.79
CA ILE A 32 -15.34 9.94 -10.10
C ILE A 32 -15.16 8.71 -11.00
N PRO A 33 -14.69 8.88 -12.24
CA PRO A 33 -14.48 7.75 -13.14
C PRO A 33 -13.26 6.92 -12.71
N GLN A 34 -13.26 5.64 -13.04
CA GLN A 34 -12.25 4.66 -12.62
C GLN A 34 -10.84 4.95 -13.16
N ASN A 35 -10.71 5.76 -14.20
CA ASN A 35 -9.44 6.18 -14.79
C ASN A 35 -8.80 7.39 -14.10
N VAL A 36 -9.34 7.85 -12.97
CA VAL A 36 -8.77 8.93 -12.16
C VAL A 36 -7.94 8.33 -11.03
N MET A 37 -6.69 8.77 -10.94
CA MET A 37 -5.78 8.45 -9.84
C MET A 37 -5.47 9.72 -9.05
N PHE A 38 -5.46 9.59 -7.72
CA PHE A 38 -5.10 10.69 -6.84
C PHE A 38 -3.70 10.45 -6.28
N PHE A 39 -2.85 11.45 -6.44
CA PHE A 39 -1.52 11.49 -5.84
C PHE A 39 -1.47 12.67 -4.87
N GLY A 40 -0.88 12.44 -3.71
CA GLY A 40 -0.67 13.50 -2.72
C GLY A 40 0.73 13.41 -2.15
N THR A 41 1.27 14.54 -1.75
CA THR A 41 2.53 14.62 -1.02
C THR A 41 2.26 15.17 0.37
N ALA A 42 2.98 14.66 1.36
CA ALA A 42 2.95 15.17 2.72
C ALA A 42 4.38 15.18 3.27
N ASN A 43 4.71 16.20 4.05
CA ASN A 43 5.94 16.18 4.82
C ASN A 43 5.72 15.29 6.04
N ASN A 44 6.71 14.48 6.36
CA ASN A 44 6.71 13.64 7.56
C ASN A 44 7.77 14.19 8.53
N ASP A 45 7.51 15.37 9.07
CA ASP A 45 8.36 16.05 10.04
C ASP A 45 7.60 16.30 11.35
N ASP A 46 8.33 16.61 12.42
CA ASP A 46 7.78 16.84 13.77
C ASP A 46 6.79 18.03 13.83
N SER A 47 6.75 18.86 12.78
CA SER A 47 5.88 20.02 12.69
C SER A 47 4.54 19.71 12.02
N THR A 48 4.38 18.54 11.41
CA THR A 48 3.16 18.13 10.71
C THR A 48 2.26 17.24 11.56
N PHE A 49 0.96 17.28 11.30
CA PHE A 49 0.02 16.40 11.96
C PHE A 49 0.26 14.96 11.55
N THR A 50 0.19 14.04 12.53
CA THR A 50 0.30 12.61 12.28
C THR A 50 -0.72 12.14 11.25
N ILE A 51 -0.25 11.46 10.21
CA ILE A 51 -1.12 10.84 9.21
C ILE A 51 -1.87 9.69 9.88
N SER A 52 -3.20 9.72 9.81
CA SER A 52 -4.02 8.70 10.48
C SER A 52 -3.91 7.34 9.79
N ASP A 53 -4.05 6.26 10.58
CA ASP A 53 -4.08 4.88 10.09
C ASP A 53 -5.11 4.66 8.97
N LYS A 54 -6.21 5.42 8.98
CA LYS A 54 -7.25 5.37 7.92
C LYS A 54 -6.72 5.77 6.55
N VAL A 55 -5.72 6.65 6.50
CA VAL A 55 -5.05 7.02 5.24
C VAL A 55 -4.11 5.91 4.81
N TYR A 56 -3.29 5.40 5.72
CA TYR A 56 -2.38 4.28 5.43
C TYR A 56 -3.12 3.02 4.98
N ASP A 57 -4.29 2.74 5.52
CA ASP A 57 -5.11 1.61 5.07
C ASP A 57 -5.62 1.75 3.62
N ARG A 58 -5.77 2.96 3.11
CA ARG A 58 -6.40 3.24 1.81
C ARG A 58 -5.45 3.68 0.71
N ALA A 59 -4.37 4.36 1.07
CA ALA A 59 -3.35 4.80 0.13
C ALA A 59 -2.15 3.84 0.12
N ILE A 60 -1.43 3.75 -0.98
CA ILE A 60 -0.09 3.18 -1.01
C ILE A 60 0.87 4.31 -0.71
N SER A 61 1.54 4.22 0.43
CA SER A 61 2.52 5.22 0.86
C SER A 61 3.88 4.88 0.31
N LEU A 62 4.53 5.87 -0.31
CA LEU A 62 5.92 5.78 -0.74
C LEU A 62 6.73 6.74 0.14
N PHE A 63 7.78 6.23 0.76
CA PHE A 63 8.67 7.02 1.60
C PHE A 63 9.98 7.27 0.86
N PHE A 64 10.42 8.51 0.90
CA PHE A 64 11.65 8.96 0.28
C PHE A 64 12.58 9.45 1.39
N ASP A 65 13.37 8.54 1.96
CA ASP A 65 14.29 8.85 3.06
C ASP A 65 15.64 9.38 2.55
N ASP A 66 15.93 9.15 1.26
CA ASP A 66 17.16 9.60 0.63
C ASP A 66 16.95 10.87 -0.22
N LYS A 67 18.00 11.70 -0.28
CA LYS A 67 18.02 12.84 -1.20
C LYS A 67 18.03 12.33 -2.64
N GLY A 68 17.09 12.83 -3.44
CA GLY A 68 17.06 12.58 -4.87
C GLY A 68 18.37 13.04 -5.53
N ARG A 69 18.89 12.23 -6.44
CA ARG A 69 20.04 12.62 -7.29
C ARG A 69 19.52 13.06 -8.65
N PRO A 70 19.95 14.21 -9.18
CA PRO A 70 19.62 14.58 -10.54
C PRO A 70 20.04 13.48 -11.51
N PHE A 71 19.19 13.16 -12.46
CA PHE A 71 19.51 12.25 -13.54
C PHE A 71 18.98 12.84 -14.86
N GLU A 72 19.70 12.56 -15.93
CA GLU A 72 19.28 12.92 -17.27
C GLU A 72 18.55 11.73 -17.90
N CYS A 73 17.42 11.98 -18.52
CA CYS A 73 16.70 10.99 -19.30
C CYS A 73 16.36 11.56 -20.69
N ALA A 74 16.40 10.72 -21.70
CA ALA A 74 15.95 11.10 -23.02
C ALA A 74 14.44 11.42 -22.99
N PRO A 75 13.98 12.47 -23.71
CA PRO A 75 12.56 12.71 -23.88
C PRO A 75 11.87 11.48 -24.43
N GLN A 76 10.73 11.10 -23.82
CA GLN A 76 9.89 10.02 -24.30
C GLN A 76 8.68 10.58 -25.02
N GLU A 77 8.26 9.92 -26.08
CA GLU A 77 6.99 10.27 -26.73
C GLU A 77 5.82 10.03 -25.80
N ALA A 78 4.82 10.91 -25.87
CA ALA A 78 3.62 10.76 -25.07
C ALA A 78 2.85 9.48 -25.50
N MET A 79 2.59 8.61 -24.55
CA MET A 79 1.77 7.43 -24.78
C MET A 79 0.33 7.70 -24.35
N ASN A 80 -0.61 7.39 -25.23
CA ASN A 80 -2.02 7.38 -24.87
C ASN A 80 -2.46 5.94 -24.58
N VAL A 81 -2.63 5.63 -23.28
CA VAL A 81 -3.02 4.29 -22.84
C VAL A 81 -4.44 4.35 -22.29
N PRO A 82 -5.45 3.78 -22.98
CA PRO A 82 -6.81 3.71 -22.48
C PRO A 82 -6.89 2.91 -21.16
N TYR A 83 -7.79 3.31 -20.27
CA TYR A 83 -8.01 2.60 -19.00
C TYR A 83 -8.32 1.11 -19.20
N SER A 84 -9.10 0.79 -20.24
CA SER A 84 -9.42 -0.59 -20.61
C SER A 84 -8.18 -1.44 -20.93
N GLN A 85 -7.14 -0.83 -21.51
CA GLN A 85 -5.87 -1.52 -21.76
C GLN A 85 -5.11 -1.76 -20.47
N ILE A 86 -5.04 -0.76 -19.57
CA ILE A 86 -4.41 -0.93 -18.25
C ILE A 86 -5.12 -2.03 -17.47
N ARG A 87 -6.45 -2.02 -17.47
CA ARG A 87 -7.25 -3.03 -16.79
C ARG A 87 -6.97 -4.44 -17.30
N ARG A 88 -6.91 -4.60 -18.63
CA ARG A 88 -6.56 -5.88 -19.22
C ARG A 88 -5.17 -6.36 -18.83
N LEU A 89 -4.17 -5.46 -18.78
CA LEU A 89 -2.82 -5.82 -18.34
C LEU A 89 -2.80 -6.30 -16.87
N TYR A 90 -3.64 -5.74 -16.00
CA TYR A 90 -3.77 -6.21 -14.62
C TYR A 90 -4.43 -7.59 -14.55
N ASP A 91 -5.51 -7.80 -15.32
CA ASP A 91 -6.19 -9.09 -15.38
C ASP A 91 -5.27 -10.18 -15.96
N ASP A 92 -4.48 -9.86 -16.99
CA ASP A 92 -3.46 -10.75 -17.56
C ASP A 92 -2.36 -11.08 -16.52
N ALA A 93 -1.88 -10.09 -15.76
CA ALA A 93 -0.90 -10.30 -14.71
C ALA A 93 -1.43 -11.23 -13.61
N ILE A 94 -2.65 -11.01 -13.14
CA ILE A 94 -3.30 -11.85 -12.11
C ILE A 94 -3.41 -13.30 -12.59
N ASN A 95 -3.73 -13.52 -13.86
CA ASN A 95 -3.87 -14.86 -14.42
C ASN A 95 -2.51 -15.55 -14.65
N GLN A 96 -1.49 -14.80 -15.08
CA GLN A 96 -0.18 -15.35 -15.44
C GLN A 96 0.77 -15.54 -14.23
N PHE A 97 0.62 -14.71 -13.22
CA PHE A 97 1.47 -14.69 -12.03
C PHE A 97 0.65 -14.83 -10.74
N PRO A 98 -0.13 -15.91 -10.60
CA PRO A 98 -0.92 -16.12 -9.38
C PRO A 98 0.00 -16.21 -8.16
N ILE A 99 -0.46 -15.71 -7.03
CA ILE A 99 0.24 -15.82 -5.75
C ILE A 99 0.50 -17.30 -5.44
N SER A 100 1.73 -17.62 -5.04
CA SER A 100 2.08 -18.97 -4.65
C SER A 100 1.40 -19.34 -3.31
N LYS A 101 0.93 -20.57 -3.21
CA LYS A 101 0.29 -21.06 -1.97
C LYS A 101 1.23 -20.97 -0.78
N ASP A 102 2.52 -21.27 -0.96
CA ASP A 102 3.53 -21.19 0.10
C ASP A 102 3.64 -19.77 0.68
N MET A 103 3.67 -18.75 -0.20
CA MET A 103 3.74 -17.34 0.24
C MET A 103 2.45 -16.89 0.92
N SER A 104 1.28 -17.31 0.41
CA SER A 104 0.00 -17.02 1.05
C SER A 104 -0.09 -17.63 2.44
N ASP A 105 0.27 -18.91 2.59
CA ASP A 105 0.26 -19.62 3.87
C ASP A 105 1.24 -19.00 4.88
N LYS A 106 2.43 -18.58 4.42
CA LYS A 106 3.41 -17.86 5.24
C LYS A 106 2.90 -16.49 5.69
N PHE A 107 2.22 -15.77 4.80
CA PHE A 107 1.70 -14.45 5.14
C PHE A 107 0.55 -14.54 6.16
N GLU A 108 -0.29 -15.57 6.09
CA GLU A 108 -1.29 -15.86 7.11
C GLU A 108 -0.65 -16.21 8.47
N GLN A 109 0.43 -17.00 8.46
CA GLN A 109 1.20 -17.28 9.68
C GLN A 109 1.82 -16.00 10.28
N LEU A 110 2.30 -15.09 9.43
CA LEU A 110 2.83 -13.81 9.86
C LEU A 110 1.73 -12.93 10.49
N ASP A 111 0.52 -12.88 9.90
CA ASP A 111 -0.62 -12.18 10.48
C ASP A 111 -0.97 -12.73 11.88
N ASN A 112 -1.06 -14.06 12.00
CA ASN A 112 -1.32 -14.72 13.28
C ASN A 112 -0.23 -14.39 14.33
N PHE A 113 1.03 -14.31 13.92
CA PHE A 113 2.13 -13.91 14.81
C PHE A 113 1.96 -12.45 15.28
N VAL A 114 1.67 -11.54 14.36
CA VAL A 114 1.48 -10.11 14.66
C VAL A 114 0.26 -9.89 15.56
N ILE A 115 -0.86 -10.58 15.29
CA ILE A 115 -2.04 -10.52 16.17
C ILE A 115 -1.68 -10.98 17.59
N LYS A 116 -0.98 -12.09 17.71
CA LYS A 116 -0.63 -12.66 19.02
C LYS A 116 0.27 -11.75 19.83
N LYS A 117 1.31 -11.19 19.21
CA LYS A 117 2.36 -10.42 19.87
C LYS A 117 2.00 -8.93 20.04
N PHE A 118 1.41 -8.32 19.03
CA PHE A 118 1.19 -6.86 18.97
C PHE A 118 -0.27 -6.44 19.04
N LYS A 119 -1.21 -7.40 19.03
CA LYS A 119 -2.67 -7.14 19.01
C LYS A 119 -3.13 -6.34 17.80
N LEU A 120 -2.38 -6.39 16.71
CA LEU A 120 -2.71 -5.81 15.42
C LEU A 120 -3.03 -6.92 14.42
N ALA A 121 -4.04 -6.69 13.59
CA ALA A 121 -4.41 -7.61 12.50
C ALA A 121 -4.21 -6.95 11.14
N PHE A 122 -3.91 -7.80 10.14
CA PHE A 122 -3.82 -7.34 8.74
C PHE A 122 -5.21 -7.05 8.24
N GLY A 123 -6.03 -6.58 8.17
CA GLY A 123 -7.42 -6.42 7.73
C GLY A 123 -7.64 -7.03 6.33
N ASN A 124 -8.87 -7.44 6.08
CA ASN A 124 -9.29 -8.02 4.80
C ASN A 124 -8.97 -7.14 3.57
N ARG A 125 -8.81 -5.82 3.79
CA ARG A 125 -8.44 -4.88 2.72
C ARG A 125 -7.00 -5.12 2.27
N ILE A 126 -6.07 -5.35 3.19
CA ILE A 126 -4.66 -5.64 2.87
C ILE A 126 -4.58 -6.94 2.08
N LEU A 127 -5.31 -7.97 2.49
CA LEU A 127 -5.34 -9.25 1.77
C LEU A 127 -5.85 -9.07 0.33
N LYS A 128 -6.94 -8.32 0.12
CA LYS A 128 -7.44 -8.01 -1.23
C LYS A 128 -6.47 -7.17 -2.06
N GLN A 129 -5.70 -6.30 -1.43
CA GLN A 129 -4.67 -5.52 -2.14
C GLN A 129 -3.53 -6.43 -2.60
N LEU A 130 -3.14 -7.41 -1.80
CA LEU A 130 -2.13 -8.40 -2.18
C LEU A 130 -2.54 -9.17 -3.44
N ASP A 131 -3.79 -9.61 -3.54
CA ASP A 131 -4.30 -10.40 -4.68
C ASP A 131 -4.12 -9.70 -6.03
N THR A 132 -4.04 -8.38 -6.04
CA THR A 132 -3.79 -7.60 -7.26
C THR A 132 -2.35 -7.10 -7.33
N PHE A 133 -1.80 -6.62 -6.21
CA PHE A 133 -0.49 -5.98 -6.19
C PHE A 133 0.64 -6.97 -6.52
N ILE A 134 0.64 -8.15 -5.89
CA ILE A 134 1.72 -9.13 -6.05
C ILE A 134 1.84 -9.62 -7.50
N PRO A 135 0.75 -10.09 -8.16
CA PRO A 135 0.82 -10.48 -9.57
C PRO A 135 1.35 -9.38 -10.50
N VAL A 136 0.86 -8.14 -10.32
CA VAL A 136 1.29 -7.01 -11.13
C VAL A 136 2.77 -6.67 -10.86
N TYR A 137 3.20 -6.70 -9.60
CA TYR A 137 4.59 -6.46 -9.22
C TYR A 137 5.53 -7.49 -9.87
N VAL A 138 5.14 -8.76 -9.87
CA VAL A 138 5.90 -9.84 -10.52
C VAL A 138 5.90 -9.69 -12.03
N ALA A 139 4.77 -9.33 -12.65
CA ALA A 139 4.68 -9.05 -14.08
C ALA A 139 5.60 -7.89 -14.51
N CYS A 140 5.84 -6.93 -13.62
CA CYS A 140 6.81 -5.85 -13.82
C CYS A 140 8.28 -6.25 -13.57
N GLY A 141 8.57 -7.54 -13.33
CA GLY A 141 9.94 -8.06 -13.13
C GLY A 141 10.39 -8.09 -11.67
N GLY A 142 9.52 -7.80 -10.71
CA GLY A 142 9.79 -7.94 -9.28
C GLY A 142 9.73 -9.39 -8.81
N LYS A 143 10.25 -9.66 -7.62
CA LYS A 143 10.11 -10.97 -6.97
C LYS A 143 8.89 -10.97 -6.05
N GLU A 144 8.19 -12.08 -5.98
CA GLU A 144 7.01 -12.24 -5.12
C GLU A 144 7.32 -11.83 -3.66
N VAL A 145 8.44 -12.30 -3.11
CA VAL A 145 8.86 -12.01 -1.73
C VAL A 145 9.11 -10.52 -1.49
N ASP A 146 9.64 -9.80 -2.46
CA ASP A 146 9.89 -8.35 -2.33
C ASP A 146 8.57 -7.55 -2.34
N GLY A 147 7.57 -8.03 -3.08
CA GLY A 147 6.22 -7.46 -3.06
C GLY A 147 5.53 -7.64 -1.70
N TYR A 148 5.68 -8.80 -1.08
CA TYR A 148 5.19 -9.05 0.29
C TYR A 148 5.91 -8.17 1.31
N ASP A 149 7.24 -8.04 1.22
CA ASP A 149 8.02 -7.14 2.07
C ASP A 149 7.50 -5.70 1.97
N PHE A 150 7.29 -5.21 0.74
CA PHE A 150 6.76 -3.87 0.50
C PHE A 150 5.38 -3.66 1.17
N ILE A 151 4.44 -4.57 0.97
CA ILE A 151 3.09 -4.45 1.58
C ILE A 151 3.17 -4.58 3.10
N PHE A 152 3.92 -5.54 3.62
CA PHE A 152 4.08 -5.72 5.06
C PHE A 152 4.66 -4.47 5.72
N THR A 153 5.73 -3.93 5.17
CA THR A 153 6.38 -2.73 5.71
C THR A 153 5.44 -1.52 5.67
N ASN A 154 4.85 -1.23 4.52
CA ASN A 154 4.08 0.00 4.33
C ASN A 154 2.64 -0.04 4.86
N LYS A 155 2.06 -1.23 5.07
CA LYS A 155 0.67 -1.38 5.51
C LYS A 155 0.52 -1.92 6.92
N VAL A 156 1.52 -2.66 7.40
CA VAL A 156 1.45 -3.30 8.71
C VAL A 156 2.43 -2.65 9.69
N LEU A 157 3.72 -2.66 9.38
CA LEU A 157 4.74 -2.12 10.28
C LEU A 157 4.56 -0.62 10.54
N LYS A 158 4.03 0.14 9.60
CA LYS A 158 3.71 1.56 9.82
C LYS A 158 2.70 1.80 10.95
N LYS A 159 1.80 0.86 11.21
CA LYS A 159 0.87 0.95 12.33
C LYS A 159 1.58 0.81 13.69
N PHE A 160 2.80 0.28 13.70
CA PHE A 160 3.57 0.12 14.93
C PHE A 160 4.05 1.47 15.48
N GLU A 161 4.12 2.52 14.66
CA GLU A 161 4.43 3.89 15.12
C GLU A 161 3.43 4.40 16.18
N SER A 162 2.20 3.89 16.17
CA SER A 162 1.19 4.21 17.19
C SER A 162 1.34 3.41 18.50
N LEU A 163 2.23 2.42 18.54
CA LEU A 163 2.47 1.57 19.70
C LEU A 163 3.57 2.15 20.59
N ASN A 164 3.56 1.78 21.87
CA ASN A 164 4.67 2.11 22.77
C ASN A 164 5.82 1.12 22.56
N ILE A 165 6.72 1.46 21.64
CA ILE A 165 7.83 0.62 21.20
C ILE A 165 8.78 0.26 22.33
N ALA A 166 8.95 1.14 23.32
CA ALA A 166 9.86 0.88 24.44
C ALA A 166 9.53 -0.43 25.19
N PHE A 167 8.25 -0.81 25.24
CA PHE A 167 7.80 -2.06 25.87
C PHE A 167 7.73 -3.27 24.91
N LEU A 168 7.97 -3.07 23.61
CA LEU A 168 7.80 -4.09 22.58
C LEU A 168 9.12 -4.46 21.88
N LYS A 169 10.26 -4.01 22.42
CA LYS A 169 11.56 -4.24 21.79
C LYS A 169 11.91 -5.73 21.62
N ASP A 170 11.56 -6.56 22.58
CA ASP A 170 11.86 -7.98 22.51
C ASP A 170 10.91 -8.70 21.51
N GLU A 171 9.63 -8.31 21.47
CA GLU A 171 8.68 -8.79 20.46
C GLU A 171 9.08 -8.38 19.05
N LEU A 172 9.65 -7.18 18.88
CA LEU A 172 10.17 -6.72 17.59
C LEU A 172 11.39 -7.54 17.14
N LYS A 173 12.31 -7.88 18.06
CA LYS A 173 13.42 -8.79 17.75
C LYS A 173 12.93 -10.20 17.39
N GLU A 174 11.89 -10.69 18.09
CA GLU A 174 11.28 -11.96 17.73
C GLU A 174 10.62 -11.91 16.35
N LEU A 175 9.95 -10.81 15.99
CA LEU A 175 9.37 -10.60 14.67
C LEU A 175 10.46 -10.62 13.60
N ASP A 176 11.55 -9.90 13.81
CA ASP A 176 12.71 -9.84 12.93
C ASP A 176 13.28 -11.25 12.66
N ALA A 177 13.51 -12.01 13.71
CA ALA A 177 13.97 -13.40 13.59
C ALA A 177 12.94 -14.33 12.92
N GLN A 178 11.64 -14.08 13.13
CA GLN A 178 10.56 -14.83 12.49
C GLN A 178 10.50 -14.59 10.99
N LEU A 179 10.73 -13.36 10.53
CA LEU A 179 10.82 -13.03 9.10
C LEU A 179 11.95 -13.84 8.43
N ASP A 180 13.15 -13.85 9.01
CA ASP A 180 14.28 -14.66 8.51
C ASP A 180 13.94 -16.16 8.44
N LYS A 181 13.26 -16.67 9.47
CA LYS A 181 12.86 -18.08 9.54
C LYS A 181 11.84 -18.46 8.47
N MET A 182 10.86 -17.59 8.21
CA MET A 182 9.76 -17.87 7.30
C MET A 182 10.13 -17.64 5.83
N TYR A 183 10.87 -16.58 5.56
CA TYR A 183 11.15 -16.14 4.19
C TYR A 183 12.61 -16.33 3.76
N GLY A 184 13.48 -16.69 4.69
CA GLY A 184 14.91 -16.86 4.45
C GLY A 184 15.71 -15.59 4.63
N LYS A 185 16.94 -15.75 5.11
CA LYS A 185 17.86 -14.63 5.33
C LYS A 185 18.10 -13.82 4.06
N GLY A 186 18.08 -12.49 4.22
CA GLY A 186 18.32 -11.55 3.12
C GLY A 186 17.08 -11.19 2.30
N ASN A 187 15.91 -11.75 2.63
CA ASN A 187 14.61 -11.30 2.17
C ASN A 187 14.00 -10.33 3.20
N PHE A 188 12.86 -9.72 2.91
CA PHE A 188 12.19 -8.76 3.77
C PHE A 188 13.10 -7.60 4.26
N LYS A 189 13.94 -7.10 3.37
CA LYS A 189 14.97 -6.09 3.70
C LYS A 189 14.38 -4.77 4.19
N MET A 190 13.25 -4.37 3.62
CA MET A 190 12.55 -3.14 4.04
C MET A 190 12.02 -3.32 5.46
N ALA A 191 11.40 -4.46 5.75
CA ALA A 191 10.87 -4.76 7.08
C ALA A 191 11.99 -4.81 8.14
N HIS A 192 13.10 -5.50 7.84
CA HIS A 192 14.25 -5.55 8.74
C HIS A 192 14.81 -4.16 9.06
N SER A 193 15.02 -3.33 8.01
CA SER A 193 15.50 -1.96 8.18
C SER A 193 14.53 -1.12 9.01
N TYR A 194 13.22 -1.29 8.77
CA TYR A 194 12.19 -0.56 9.49
C TYR A 194 12.11 -0.96 10.96
N ILE A 195 12.15 -2.27 11.27
CA ILE A 195 12.16 -2.79 12.64
C ILE A 195 13.39 -2.28 13.39
N ASP A 196 14.57 -2.33 12.76
CA ASP A 196 15.80 -1.80 13.32
C ASP A 196 15.68 -0.32 13.68
N ASN A 197 15.08 0.49 12.80
CA ASN A 197 14.87 1.91 13.05
C ASN A 197 13.88 2.15 14.20
N LEU A 198 12.79 1.37 14.28
CA LEU A 198 11.85 1.45 15.40
C LEU A 198 12.54 1.17 16.74
N ILE A 199 13.42 0.15 16.79
CA ILE A 199 14.14 -0.23 18.02
C ILE A 199 15.17 0.83 18.43
N LYS A 200 15.87 1.45 17.46
CA LYS A 200 16.93 2.44 17.72
C LYS A 200 16.39 3.80 18.14
N ASN A 201 15.24 4.20 17.60
CA ASN A 201 14.68 5.54 17.82
C ASN A 201 13.77 5.62 19.06
N ASN A 202 13.55 4.54 19.75
CA ASN A 202 12.76 4.43 20.97
C ASN A 202 13.51 3.66 22.06
#